data_3d6b72b0648d7ff736df91a7b09963f8
#
_entry.id   3d6b72b0648d7ff736df91a7b09963f8
#
_cell.length_a   1.000
_cell.length_b   1.000
_cell.length_c   1.000
_cell.angle_alpha   90.00
_cell.angle_beta   90.00
_cell.angle_gamma   90.00
#
_symmetry.space_group_name_H-M   'P 1'
#
loop_
_entity.id
_entity.type
_entity.pdbx_description
1 polymer ?
#
loop_
_entity_poly.entity_id
_entity_poly.type
_entity_poly.pdbx_seq_one_letter_code
_entity_poly.pdbx_strand_id
1 'polypeptide(L)' 'MIEIKKYSNRRLYNTETSSYITQEDIVSLIKEGRQFKIKDVETKKDITSSI' A
#
# COMPACT_ATOMS: atom_id res chain seq x y z
N MET A 1 6.76 -7.83 6.87
CA MET A 1 5.52 -7.20 6.37
C MET A 1 5.84 -5.96 5.56
N ILE A 2 5.21 -5.82 4.42
CA ILE A 2 5.44 -4.67 3.55
C ILE A 2 4.57 -3.51 4.02
N GLU A 3 5.18 -2.35 4.21
CA GLU A 3 4.43 -1.15 4.57
C GLU A 3 4.24 -0.26 3.36
N ILE A 4 2.98 0.05 3.07
CA ILE A 4 2.62 0.88 1.92
C ILE A 4 1.95 2.13 2.45
N LYS A 5 2.37 3.28 1.94
CA LYS A 5 1.78 4.57 2.30
C LYS A 5 0.91 5.07 1.17
N LYS A 6 -0.29 5.50 1.50
CA LYS A 6 -1.20 6.09 0.51
C LYS A 6 -1.20 7.60 0.66
N TYR A 7 -0.94 8.27 -0.44
CA TYR A 7 -0.96 9.73 -0.50
C TYR A 7 -2.28 10.22 -1.10
N SER A 8 -2.58 11.49 -0.88
CA SER A 8 -3.87 12.06 -1.25
C SER A 8 -4.20 11.97 -2.75
N ASN A 9 -3.21 11.83 -3.59
CA ASN A 9 -3.39 11.72 -5.05
C ASN A 9 -3.66 10.30 -5.50
N ARG A 10 -4.14 9.44 -4.64
CA ARG A 10 -4.30 8.01 -4.92
C ARG A 10 -2.99 7.32 -5.26
N ARG A 11 -1.89 7.92 -4.83
CA ARG A 11 -0.57 7.34 -5.03
C ARG A 11 -0.25 6.41 -3.89
N LEU A 12 0.28 5.24 -4.24
CA LEU A 12 0.73 4.27 -3.26
C LEU A 12 2.24 4.20 -3.33
N TYR A 13 2.87 4.26 -2.17
CA TYR A 13 4.32 4.22 -2.08
C TYR A 13 4.74 3.02 -1.25
N ASN A 14 5.55 2.15 -1.86
CA ASN A 14 6.09 1.00 -1.16
C ASN A 14 7.39 1.42 -0.47
N THR A 15 7.36 1.50 0.85
CA THR A 15 8.53 1.93 1.61
C THR A 15 9.65 0.90 1.61
N GLU A 16 9.34 -0.35 1.35
CA GLU A 16 10.33 -1.41 1.33
C GLU A 16 11.19 -1.34 0.08
N THR A 17 10.58 -1.06 -1.06
CA THR A 17 11.30 -0.92 -2.33
C THR A 17 11.62 0.53 -2.67
N SER A 18 11.11 1.47 -1.86
CA SER A 18 11.28 2.91 -2.08
C SER A 18 10.80 3.34 -3.46
N SER A 19 9.66 2.83 -3.87
CA SER A 19 9.11 3.16 -5.18
C SER A 19 7.59 3.29 -5.12
N TYR A 20 7.04 4.08 -6.04
CA TYR A 20 5.60 4.18 -6.18
C TYR A 20 5.06 2.93 -6.85
N ILE A 21 3.89 2.50 -6.40
CA ILE A 21 3.24 1.32 -6.95
C ILE A 21 1.80 1.67 -7.32
N THR A 22 1.19 0.78 -8.10
CA THR A 22 -0.20 0.94 -8.52
C THR A 22 -1.08 -0.05 -7.77
N GLN A 23 -2.40 0.09 -7.96
CA GLN A 23 -3.34 -0.86 -7.39
C GLN A 23 -3.10 -2.28 -7.91
N GLU A 24 -2.63 -2.39 -9.13
CA GLU A 24 -2.31 -3.71 -9.71
C GLU A 24 -1.18 -4.38 -8.94
N ASP A 25 -0.23 -3.61 -8.45
CA ASP A 25 0.84 -4.16 -7.63
C ASP A 25 0.28 -4.71 -6.32
N ILE A 26 -0.72 -4.04 -5.74
CA ILE A 26 -1.38 -4.53 -4.54
C ILE A 26 -2.06 -5.87 -4.82
N VAL A 27 -2.75 -5.98 -5.95
CA VAL A 27 -3.39 -7.24 -6.33
C VAL A 27 -2.37 -8.35 -6.47
N SER A 28 -1.21 -8.04 -7.05
CA SER A 28 -0.13 -9.00 -7.17
C SER A 28 0.36 -9.50 -5.82
N LEU A 29 0.48 -8.59 -4.85
CA LEU A 29 0.89 -8.96 -3.49
C LEU A 29 -0.12 -9.91 -2.86
N ILE A 30 -1.40 -9.66 -3.08
CA ILE A 30 -2.46 -10.52 -2.57
C ILE A 30 -2.36 -11.91 -3.20
N LYS A 31 -2.16 -11.97 -4.51
CA LYS A 31 -2.05 -13.24 -5.22
C LYS A 31 -0.84 -14.05 -4.78
N GLU A 32 0.23 -13.36 -4.43
CA GLU A 32 1.45 -14.02 -3.96
C GLU A 32 1.35 -14.44 -2.49
N GLY A 33 0.29 -14.04 -1.81
CA GLY A 33 0.11 -14.37 -0.40
C GLY A 33 1.02 -13.59 0.52
N ARG A 34 1.54 -12.46 0.08
CA ARG A 34 2.41 -11.63 0.90
C ARG A 34 1.61 -10.78 1.86
N GLN A 35 2.16 -10.60 3.05
CA GLN A 35 1.53 -9.75 4.03
C GLN A 35 1.97 -8.30 3.82
N PHE A 36 1.01 -7.40 3.85
CA PHE A 36 1.27 -5.98 3.71
C PHE A 36 0.22 -5.18 4.49
N LYS A 37 0.54 -3.93 4.74
CA LYS A 37 -0.45 -3.01 5.32
C LYS A 37 -0.35 -1.68 4.60
N ILE A 38 -1.48 -1.01 4.47
CA ILE A 38 -1.58 0.28 3.81
C ILE A 38 -2.02 1.31 4.83
N LYS A 39 -1.27 2.39 4.93
CA LYS A 39 -1.56 3.46 5.87
C LYS A 39 -1.75 4.76 5.10
N ASP A 40 -2.86 5.43 5.36
CA ASP A 40 -3.13 6.75 4.77
C ASP A 40 -2.29 7.79 5.50
N VAL A 41 -1.38 8.44 4.78
CA VAL A 41 -0.48 9.42 5.41
C VAL A 41 -1.20 10.73 5.75
N GLU A 42 -2.31 11.00 5.10
CA GLU A 42 -3.08 12.21 5.34
C GLU A 42 -3.90 12.11 6.62
N THR A 43 -4.60 10.99 6.80
CA THR A 43 -5.43 10.77 7.98
C THR A 43 -4.72 9.92 9.03
N LYS A 44 -3.60 9.32 8.67
CA LYS A 44 -2.83 8.40 9.52
C LYS A 44 -3.65 7.18 9.94
N LYS A 45 -4.60 6.78 9.11
CA LYS A 45 -5.42 5.60 9.37
C LYS A 45 -4.93 4.41 8.57
N ASP A 46 -5.07 3.25 9.19
CA ASP A 46 -4.79 1.98 8.50
C ASP A 46 -5.99 1.65 7.62
N ILE A 47 -5.78 1.58 6.31
CA ILE A 47 -6.85 1.34 5.35
C ILE A 47 -6.64 0.04 4.58
N THR A 48 -5.83 -0.85 5.12
CA THR A 48 -5.52 -2.12 4.46
C THR A 48 -6.77 -2.87 4.04
N SER A 49 -7.78 -2.87 4.89
CA SER A 49 -9.03 -3.58 4.63
C SER A 49 -9.97 -2.83 3.69
N SER A 50 -9.65 -1.59 3.35
CA SER A 50 -10.50 -0.77 2.48
C SER A 50 -10.12 -0.84 1.00
N ILE A 51 -9.12 -1.62 0.67
CA ILE A 51 -8.63 -1.75 -0.70
C ILE A 51 -9.40 -2.83 -1.50
#